data_4f8742d36838a851f98e14ebdf348345
#
_entry.id   4f8742d36838a851f98e14ebdf348345
#
_cell.length_a   1.000
_cell.length_b   1.000
_cell.length_c   1.000
_cell.angle_alpha   90.00
_cell.angle_beta   90.00
_cell.angle_gamma   90.00
#
_symmetry.space_group_name_H-M   'P 1'
#
loop_
_entity.id
_entity.type
_entity.pdbx_description
1 polymer ?
#
loop_
_entity_poly.entity_id
_entity_poly.type
_entity_poly.pdbx_seq_one_letter_code
_entity_poly.pdbx_strand_id
1 'polypeptide(L)'
;MKVKGTYFQNSKEKPLVYGDVEIINPKRRRLRGEDEKEGILAESVIVGFCGTDKELMHMGEGGRLSEKFPEGTKRLINGHEGIVWVPEQERFAIVLIRGGDSYDPTRYTEDETYFEYGCDKADGLFSDCNYYNPDMLLPLPDGCVKNGKLSLSFAKKLLFADPYGCMVFQLERMEDIGSAHNFRVEMAKHKCGEEEGRRLAKKHIFDRTVIFGMGTTGMFIGDLIRQNYPEAEIVFVARSEEDKPKVQFVLNHVKAKYVQSCFDSNEKLADAIKEKLGGTATTFLGVSGSNIEHEIAFRYGVLGNNGLYNSFSLGPQVKFDTMPFGFKNQIILSSINFRQEHMEKAIQILAKSSYDEIVELIDKEEFTSDPIDAYCNKIYSAGAPLKTAVIWNEKYINEEE
;
A
#
# COMPACT_ATOMS: atom_id res chain seq x y z
N MET A 1 -18.00 -20.67 13.93
CA MET A 1 -18.23 -21.51 12.75
C MET A 1 -16.88 -22.01 12.22
N LYS A 2 -16.78 -23.25 11.72
CA LYS A 2 -15.54 -23.79 11.12
C LYS A 2 -15.55 -23.57 9.61
N VAL A 3 -14.43 -23.09 9.07
CA VAL A 3 -14.19 -22.83 7.64
C VAL A 3 -12.80 -23.34 7.25
N LYS A 4 -12.53 -23.45 5.96
CA LYS A 4 -11.16 -23.64 5.44
C LYS A 4 -10.51 -22.28 5.23
N GLY A 5 -9.22 -22.16 5.59
CA GLY A 5 -8.48 -20.94 5.38
C GLY A 5 -6.99 -21.08 5.67
N THR A 6 -6.21 -20.09 5.24
CA THR A 6 -4.82 -19.95 5.66
C THR A 6 -4.73 -19.01 6.85
N TYR A 7 -3.89 -19.34 7.80
CA TYR A 7 -3.72 -18.56 9.01
C TYR A 7 -2.30 -18.57 9.52
N PHE A 8 -1.89 -17.45 10.09
CA PHE A 8 -0.64 -17.31 10.81
C PHE A 8 -0.75 -17.83 12.23
N GLN A 9 0.35 -18.41 12.72
CA GLN A 9 0.52 -18.85 14.11
C GLN A 9 1.96 -18.62 14.57
N ASN A 10 2.18 -18.64 15.89
CA ASN A 10 3.52 -18.61 16.45
C ASN A 10 4.16 -20.01 16.31
N SER A 11 4.93 -20.17 15.25
CA SER A 11 5.67 -21.41 14.98
C SER A 11 6.88 -21.12 14.11
N LYS A 12 8.04 -21.59 14.53
CA LYS A 12 9.28 -21.44 13.76
C LYS A 12 9.26 -22.24 12.44
N GLU A 13 8.66 -23.42 12.47
CA GLU A 13 8.66 -24.35 11.33
C GLU A 13 7.44 -24.14 10.42
N LYS A 14 6.30 -23.77 11.00
CA LYS A 14 5.03 -23.60 10.30
C LYS A 14 4.34 -22.30 10.72
N PRO A 15 4.90 -21.14 10.37
CA PRO A 15 4.29 -19.85 10.74
C PRO A 15 2.98 -19.59 9.99
N LEU A 16 2.77 -20.22 8.83
CA LEU A 16 1.56 -20.13 8.01
C LEU A 16 1.04 -21.54 7.70
N VAL A 17 -0.25 -21.75 7.88
CA VAL A 17 -0.90 -23.07 7.73
C VAL A 17 -2.21 -22.91 6.97
N TYR A 18 -2.55 -23.90 6.12
CA TYR A 18 -3.90 -24.07 5.57
C TYR A 18 -4.62 -25.22 6.29
N GLY A 19 -5.87 -24.98 6.68
CA GLY A 19 -6.66 -26.01 7.35
C GLY A 19 -8.01 -25.52 7.86
N ASP A 20 -8.65 -26.37 8.68
CA ASP A 20 -9.89 -26.02 9.37
C ASP A 20 -9.58 -24.98 10.45
N VAL A 21 -10.31 -23.88 10.43
CA VAL A 21 -10.17 -22.79 11.37
C VAL A 21 -11.53 -22.32 11.86
N GLU A 22 -11.64 -22.02 13.13
CA GLU A 22 -12.86 -21.46 13.70
C GLU A 22 -12.85 -19.93 13.55
N ILE A 23 -13.86 -19.37 12.88
CA ILE A 23 -14.06 -17.92 12.79
C ILE A 23 -14.98 -17.43 13.88
N ILE A 24 -14.68 -16.24 14.40
CA ILE A 24 -15.42 -15.57 15.46
C ILE A 24 -16.14 -14.34 14.90
N ASN A 25 -17.24 -13.93 15.53
CA ASN A 25 -18.01 -12.74 15.14
C ASN A 25 -18.09 -11.77 16.33
N PRO A 26 -17.03 -11.06 16.66
CA PRO A 26 -17.07 -10.05 17.71
C PRO A 26 -17.84 -8.81 17.20
N LYS A 27 -18.54 -8.15 18.11
CA LYS A 27 -19.08 -6.82 17.82
C LYS A 27 -17.94 -5.83 17.65
N ARG A 28 -18.01 -5.02 16.63
CA ARG A 28 -17.00 -4.01 16.31
C ARG A 28 -17.64 -2.75 15.79
N ARG A 29 -17.06 -1.62 16.12
CA ARG A 29 -17.42 -0.33 15.51
C ARG A 29 -16.38 0.04 14.45
N ARG A 30 -16.83 0.72 13.39
CA ARG A 30 -15.97 1.22 12.35
C ARG A 30 -15.17 2.44 12.83
N LEU A 31 -15.87 3.40 13.44
CA LEU A 31 -15.30 4.67 13.92
C LEU A 31 -15.86 5.03 15.28
N ARG A 32 -15.16 5.91 15.98
CA ARG A 32 -15.60 6.46 17.26
C ARG A 32 -16.96 7.15 17.16
N GLY A 33 -17.83 6.84 18.12
CA GLY A 33 -19.19 7.40 18.17
C GLY A 33 -20.21 6.63 17.31
N GLU A 34 -19.81 5.63 16.56
CA GLU A 34 -20.71 4.69 15.90
C GLU A 34 -21.07 3.52 16.82
N ASP A 35 -22.20 2.89 16.57
CA ASP A 35 -22.60 1.69 17.31
C ASP A 35 -21.74 0.48 16.93
N GLU A 36 -21.45 -0.36 17.93
CA GLU A 36 -20.86 -1.67 17.67
C GLU A 36 -21.88 -2.58 16.99
N LYS A 37 -21.50 -3.16 15.83
CA LYS A 37 -22.31 -4.07 15.06
C LYS A 37 -21.71 -5.48 15.06
N GLU A 38 -22.58 -6.47 15.06
CA GLU A 38 -22.18 -7.82 14.68
C GLU A 38 -21.79 -7.83 13.20
N GLY A 39 -20.76 -8.60 12.87
CA GLY A 39 -20.38 -8.81 11.49
C GLY A 39 -21.44 -9.60 10.73
N ILE A 40 -21.63 -9.27 9.47
CA ILE A 40 -22.36 -10.11 8.51
C ILE A 40 -21.40 -11.05 7.80
N LEU A 41 -21.87 -12.26 7.47
CA LEU A 41 -21.07 -13.25 6.79
C LEU A 41 -20.82 -12.85 5.34
N ALA A 42 -19.57 -12.93 4.90
CA ALA A 42 -19.21 -12.75 3.50
C ALA A 42 -18.23 -13.83 3.03
N GLU A 43 -18.41 -14.31 1.80
CA GLU A 43 -17.58 -15.32 1.17
C GLU A 43 -16.44 -14.65 0.39
N SER A 44 -15.21 -15.13 0.56
CA SER A 44 -14.07 -14.60 -0.20
C SER A 44 -14.17 -15.00 -1.67
N VAL A 45 -13.92 -14.05 -2.56
CA VAL A 45 -14.01 -14.25 -4.02
C VAL A 45 -12.62 -14.29 -4.65
N ILE A 46 -11.85 -13.22 -4.47
CA ILE A 46 -10.47 -13.10 -4.92
C ILE A 46 -9.67 -12.35 -3.86
N VAL A 47 -8.45 -12.78 -3.59
CA VAL A 47 -7.59 -12.22 -2.55
C VAL A 47 -6.20 -11.97 -3.10
N GLY A 48 -5.69 -10.77 -2.89
CA GLY A 48 -4.33 -10.36 -3.25
C GLY A 48 -3.34 -10.56 -2.10
N PHE A 49 -2.10 -10.79 -2.46
CA PHE A 49 -0.99 -10.87 -1.49
C PHE A 49 -0.36 -9.49 -1.30
N CYS A 50 -0.04 -9.14 -0.06
CA CYS A 50 0.62 -7.89 0.32
C CYS A 50 1.97 -8.15 1.01
N GLY A 51 2.88 -7.16 0.95
CA GLY A 51 4.15 -7.23 1.68
C GLY A 51 4.00 -7.44 3.18
N THR A 52 2.93 -6.94 3.77
CA THR A 52 2.58 -7.14 5.18
C THR A 52 2.39 -8.61 5.55
N ASP A 53 1.86 -9.45 4.65
CA ASP A 53 1.72 -10.89 4.90
C ASP A 53 3.09 -11.54 5.16
N LYS A 54 4.14 -11.12 4.44
CA LYS A 54 5.50 -11.60 4.65
C LYS A 54 6.04 -11.19 6.02
N GLU A 55 5.76 -9.96 6.43
CA GLU A 55 6.19 -9.48 7.75
C GLU A 55 5.50 -10.24 8.88
N LEU A 56 4.20 -10.50 8.76
CA LEU A 56 3.45 -11.32 9.71
C LEU A 56 3.98 -12.76 9.78
N MET A 57 4.36 -13.34 8.65
CA MET A 57 4.99 -14.66 8.62
C MET A 57 6.29 -14.68 9.44
N HIS A 58 7.17 -13.71 9.23
CA HIS A 58 8.41 -13.59 10.01
C HIS A 58 8.18 -13.29 11.50
N MET A 59 7.13 -12.55 11.83
CA MET A 59 6.71 -12.39 13.23
C MET A 59 6.27 -13.72 13.84
N GLY A 60 5.57 -14.57 13.09
CA GLY A 60 5.15 -15.92 13.49
C GLY A 60 6.34 -16.84 13.74
N GLU A 61 7.34 -16.83 12.85
CA GLU A 61 8.61 -17.54 13.00
C GLU A 61 9.34 -17.11 14.29
N GLY A 62 9.28 -15.82 14.61
CA GLY A 62 9.88 -15.24 15.82
C GLY A 62 9.02 -15.37 17.08
N GLY A 63 7.83 -15.97 17.02
CA GLY A 63 6.91 -16.12 18.15
C GLY A 63 6.28 -14.80 18.65
N ARG A 64 6.17 -13.79 17.80
CA ARG A 64 5.76 -12.41 18.16
C ARG A 64 4.36 -12.00 17.68
N LEU A 65 3.55 -12.94 17.21
CA LEU A 65 2.21 -12.66 16.70
C LEU A 65 1.11 -12.58 17.77
N SER A 66 1.41 -12.86 19.03
CA SER A 66 0.36 -12.98 20.07
C SER A 66 -0.51 -11.74 20.23
N GLU A 67 0.05 -10.57 20.04
CA GLU A 67 -0.66 -9.28 20.14
C GLU A 67 -1.53 -8.98 18.92
N LYS A 68 -1.31 -9.72 17.82
CA LYS A 68 -2.03 -9.58 16.55
C LYS A 68 -3.22 -10.54 16.43
N PHE A 69 -3.31 -11.50 17.31
CA PHE A 69 -4.40 -12.49 17.25
C PHE A 69 -5.74 -11.89 17.67
N PRO A 70 -6.84 -12.26 17.02
CA PRO A 70 -8.16 -11.99 17.54
C PRO A 70 -8.32 -12.53 18.96
N GLU A 71 -9.04 -11.82 19.80
CA GLU A 71 -9.25 -12.15 21.20
C GLU A 71 -9.76 -13.61 21.36
N GLY A 72 -9.19 -14.35 22.30
CA GLY A 72 -9.52 -15.74 22.55
C GLY A 72 -8.97 -16.76 21.55
N THR A 73 -8.16 -16.32 20.58
CA THR A 73 -7.54 -17.20 19.57
C THR A 73 -6.02 -17.29 19.75
N LYS A 74 -5.38 -18.22 19.04
CA LYS A 74 -3.92 -18.35 18.93
C LYS A 74 -3.46 -18.33 17.47
N ARG A 75 -4.23 -17.67 16.63
CA ARG A 75 -4.02 -17.63 15.19
C ARG A 75 -4.66 -16.38 14.60
N LEU A 76 -4.25 -16.00 13.38
CA LEU A 76 -4.82 -14.89 12.59
C LEU A 76 -5.00 -15.38 11.17
N ILE A 77 -6.24 -15.39 10.65
CA ILE A 77 -6.48 -15.60 9.22
C ILE A 77 -5.91 -14.38 8.48
N ASN A 78 -5.03 -14.63 7.53
CA ASN A 78 -4.37 -13.59 6.76
C ASN A 78 -5.21 -13.07 5.57
N GLY A 79 -4.63 -12.11 4.82
CA GLY A 79 -5.24 -11.49 3.64
C GLY A 79 -6.10 -10.28 3.98
N HIS A 80 -5.70 -9.13 3.41
CA HIS A 80 -6.36 -7.85 3.67
C HIS A 80 -6.65 -7.05 2.39
N GLU A 81 -6.42 -7.65 1.23
CA GLU A 81 -6.71 -7.03 -0.07
C GLU A 81 -7.58 -7.99 -0.90
N GLY A 82 -8.84 -7.68 -1.08
CA GLY A 82 -9.70 -8.58 -1.82
C GLY A 82 -11.16 -8.16 -1.92
N ILE A 83 -11.92 -9.00 -2.60
CA ILE A 83 -13.34 -8.82 -2.84
C ILE A 83 -14.09 -10.00 -2.24
N VAL A 84 -15.21 -9.71 -1.62
CA VAL A 84 -16.12 -10.67 -1.01
C VAL A 84 -17.50 -10.63 -1.66
N TRP A 85 -18.20 -11.76 -1.60
CA TRP A 85 -19.65 -11.85 -1.86
C TRP A 85 -20.38 -11.83 -0.53
N VAL A 86 -21.39 -10.99 -0.41
CA VAL A 86 -22.24 -10.83 0.78
C VAL A 86 -23.60 -11.49 0.52
N PRO A 87 -23.83 -12.75 0.94
CA PRO A 87 -25.05 -13.49 0.57
C PRO A 87 -26.33 -12.82 1.04
N GLU A 88 -26.33 -12.25 2.25
CA GLU A 88 -27.50 -11.57 2.84
C GLU A 88 -27.92 -10.33 2.04
N GLN A 89 -26.98 -9.67 1.36
CA GLN A 89 -27.18 -8.46 0.57
C GLN A 89 -27.16 -8.71 -0.94
N GLU A 90 -26.93 -9.94 -1.37
CA GLU A 90 -26.80 -10.35 -2.77
C GLU A 90 -25.90 -9.45 -3.61
N ARG A 91 -24.75 -9.03 -3.02
CA ARG A 91 -23.79 -8.13 -3.68
C ARG A 91 -22.33 -8.48 -3.40
N PHE A 92 -21.46 -8.03 -4.29
CA PHE A 92 -20.03 -7.99 -4.05
C PHE A 92 -19.64 -6.72 -3.27
N ALA A 93 -18.56 -6.82 -2.50
CA ALA A 93 -18.00 -5.70 -1.75
C ALA A 93 -16.48 -5.77 -1.66
N ILE A 94 -15.83 -4.60 -1.54
CA ILE A 94 -14.46 -4.47 -1.11
C ILE A 94 -14.47 -4.24 0.39
N VAL A 95 -13.58 -4.91 1.12
CA VAL A 95 -13.48 -4.75 2.56
C VAL A 95 -12.61 -3.55 2.90
N LEU A 96 -13.19 -2.55 3.59
CA LEU A 96 -12.42 -1.54 4.30
C LEU A 96 -11.81 -2.21 5.53
N ILE A 97 -10.50 -2.40 5.54
CA ILE A 97 -9.88 -3.36 6.48
C ILE A 97 -9.63 -2.79 7.87
N ARG A 98 -9.57 -1.46 8.03
CA ARG A 98 -9.18 -0.80 9.29
C ARG A 98 -10.35 -0.14 9.99
N GLY A 99 -10.45 -0.34 11.30
CA GLY A 99 -11.47 0.27 12.13
C GLY A 99 -11.03 0.41 13.59
N GLY A 100 -11.92 0.96 14.42
CA GLY A 100 -11.70 1.20 15.85
C GLY A 100 -12.17 2.59 16.29
N ASP A 101 -12.14 2.86 17.59
CA ASP A 101 -12.69 4.10 18.18
C ASP A 101 -12.00 5.37 17.73
N SER A 102 -10.71 5.31 17.49
CA SER A 102 -9.90 6.45 17.08
C SER A 102 -9.19 6.19 15.78
N TYR A 103 -9.82 5.40 14.88
CA TYR A 103 -9.26 5.23 13.56
C TYR A 103 -9.15 6.59 12.86
N ASP A 104 -7.99 7.18 13.08
CA ASP A 104 -7.46 8.34 12.38
C ASP A 104 -6.05 7.95 11.91
N PRO A 105 -5.69 8.11 10.64
CA PRO A 105 -4.36 7.79 10.13
C PRO A 105 -3.20 8.46 10.89
N THR A 106 -3.50 9.44 11.73
CA THR A 106 -2.50 10.14 12.56
C THR A 106 -2.40 9.60 13.99
N ARG A 107 -3.33 8.75 14.45
CA ARG A 107 -3.45 8.35 15.86
C ARG A 107 -3.77 6.86 16.08
N TYR A 108 -3.79 6.04 15.07
CA TYR A 108 -4.27 4.65 15.15
C TYR A 108 -3.51 3.78 16.17
N THR A 109 -2.23 4.07 16.44
CA THR A 109 -1.41 3.28 17.38
C THR A 109 -1.75 3.52 18.85
N GLU A 110 -2.52 4.55 19.15
CA GLU A 110 -2.94 4.90 20.51
C GLU A 110 -4.28 4.27 20.89
N ASP A 111 -4.93 3.56 19.96
CA ASP A 111 -6.27 3.03 20.13
C ASP A 111 -6.25 1.53 20.45
N GLU A 112 -6.65 1.18 21.68
CA GLU A 112 -6.77 -0.22 22.11
C GLU A 112 -7.86 -0.98 21.32
N THR A 113 -8.84 -0.26 20.78
CA THR A 113 -9.95 -0.83 19.98
C THR A 113 -9.58 -1.00 18.51
N TYR A 114 -8.42 -0.49 18.06
CA TYR A 114 -7.94 -0.64 16.70
C TYR A 114 -7.87 -2.10 16.28
N PHE A 115 -8.34 -2.34 15.08
CA PHE A 115 -8.19 -3.63 14.40
C PHE A 115 -7.97 -3.45 12.91
N GLU A 116 -7.40 -4.47 12.31
CA GLU A 116 -7.18 -4.54 10.87
C GLU A 116 -7.45 -5.97 10.39
N TYR A 117 -8.45 -6.15 9.54
CA TYR A 117 -8.77 -7.45 8.98
C TYR A 117 -7.57 -8.07 8.27
N GLY A 118 -7.19 -9.28 8.67
CA GLY A 118 -6.05 -9.99 8.11
C GLY A 118 -4.66 -9.57 8.61
N CYS A 119 -4.58 -8.56 9.51
CA CYS A 119 -3.32 -8.03 10.01
C CYS A 119 -3.27 -7.87 11.52
N ASP A 120 -4.32 -7.37 12.15
CA ASP A 120 -4.31 -7.04 13.58
C ASP A 120 -5.68 -7.27 14.21
N LYS A 121 -5.76 -8.19 15.18
CA LYS A 121 -6.93 -8.50 16.02
C LYS A 121 -8.22 -8.88 15.24
N ALA A 122 -8.16 -9.03 13.92
CA ALA A 122 -9.31 -9.38 13.08
C ALA A 122 -8.92 -10.32 11.95
N ASP A 123 -9.69 -11.39 11.78
CA ASP A 123 -9.50 -12.38 10.73
C ASP A 123 -9.72 -11.78 9.33
N GLY A 124 -8.91 -12.21 8.36
CA GLY A 124 -8.88 -11.70 7.00
C GLY A 124 -9.61 -12.54 5.96
N LEU A 125 -9.18 -12.37 4.70
CA LEU A 125 -9.89 -12.86 3.52
C LEU A 125 -9.42 -14.24 3.02
N PHE A 126 -8.24 -14.76 3.43
CA PHE A 126 -7.79 -16.08 2.97
C PHE A 126 -8.53 -17.21 3.69
N SER A 127 -9.85 -17.19 3.64
CA SER A 127 -10.76 -18.22 4.13
C SER A 127 -12.00 -18.31 3.26
N ASP A 128 -12.74 -19.42 3.35
CA ASP A 128 -13.97 -19.58 2.55
C ASP A 128 -14.98 -18.48 2.84
N CYS A 129 -15.09 -18.06 4.09
CA CYS A 129 -15.89 -16.90 4.50
C CYS A 129 -15.39 -16.37 5.85
N ASN A 130 -15.78 -15.12 6.15
CA ASN A 130 -15.52 -14.47 7.43
C ASN A 130 -16.63 -13.45 7.75
N TYR A 131 -16.61 -12.93 8.99
CA TYR A 131 -17.53 -11.89 9.45
C TYR A 131 -16.90 -10.51 9.32
N TYR A 132 -17.59 -9.59 8.65
CA TYR A 132 -17.18 -8.20 8.49
C TYR A 132 -18.22 -7.23 9.00
N ASN A 133 -17.81 -6.14 9.63
CA ASN A 133 -18.72 -5.07 9.98
C ASN A 133 -19.42 -4.56 8.70
N PRO A 134 -20.76 -4.51 8.65
CA PRO A 134 -21.50 -4.14 7.44
C PRO A 134 -21.15 -2.75 6.89
N ASP A 135 -20.75 -1.81 7.74
CA ASP A 135 -20.34 -0.45 7.34
C ASP A 135 -18.93 -0.39 6.72
N MET A 136 -18.19 -1.50 6.79
CA MET A 136 -16.86 -1.65 6.20
C MET A 136 -16.86 -2.43 4.88
N LEU A 137 -18.05 -2.73 4.36
CA LEU A 137 -18.24 -3.42 3.08
C LEU A 137 -18.60 -2.40 2.00
N LEU A 138 -17.59 -1.87 1.31
CA LEU A 138 -17.75 -0.84 0.29
C LEU A 138 -18.32 -1.42 -1.01
N PRO A 139 -19.26 -0.73 -1.67
CA PRO A 139 -19.82 -1.21 -2.93
C PRO A 139 -18.78 -1.17 -4.06
N LEU A 140 -18.94 -2.07 -5.03
CA LEU A 140 -18.15 -2.01 -6.27
C LEU A 140 -18.70 -0.92 -7.20
N PRO A 141 -17.87 -0.37 -8.09
CA PRO A 141 -18.32 0.51 -9.17
C PRO A 141 -19.29 -0.19 -10.12
N ASP A 142 -20.13 0.59 -10.79
CA ASP A 142 -20.99 0.08 -11.84
C ASP A 142 -20.20 -0.60 -12.97
N GLY A 143 -20.76 -1.67 -13.53
CA GLY A 143 -20.16 -2.42 -14.63
C GLY A 143 -19.16 -3.51 -14.22
N CYS A 144 -18.79 -3.60 -12.93
CA CYS A 144 -17.91 -4.67 -12.45
C CYS A 144 -18.58 -6.06 -12.48
N VAL A 145 -19.90 -6.10 -12.47
CA VAL A 145 -20.70 -7.34 -12.40
C VAL A 145 -21.49 -7.51 -13.69
N LYS A 146 -21.37 -8.68 -14.32
CA LYS A 146 -22.16 -9.09 -15.49
C LYS A 146 -22.77 -10.47 -15.24
N ASN A 147 -24.07 -10.61 -15.50
CA ASN A 147 -24.80 -11.87 -15.30
C ASN A 147 -24.65 -12.47 -13.89
N GLY A 148 -24.60 -11.60 -12.87
CA GLY A 148 -24.44 -12.01 -11.47
C GLY A 148 -23.02 -12.46 -11.08
N LYS A 149 -22.04 -12.34 -11.98
CA LYS A 149 -20.64 -12.67 -11.74
C LYS A 149 -19.75 -11.44 -11.87
N LEU A 150 -18.67 -11.42 -11.09
CA LEU A 150 -17.64 -10.37 -11.10
C LEU A 150 -16.70 -10.57 -12.29
N SER A 151 -16.47 -9.53 -13.09
CA SER A 151 -15.46 -9.54 -14.15
C SER A 151 -14.07 -9.73 -13.55
N LEU A 152 -13.28 -10.65 -14.09
CA LEU A 152 -11.93 -10.94 -13.61
C LEU A 152 -11.00 -9.73 -13.78
N SER A 153 -11.10 -9.00 -14.89
CA SER A 153 -10.33 -7.77 -15.11
C SER A 153 -10.60 -6.73 -14.03
N PHE A 154 -11.88 -6.44 -13.73
CA PHE A 154 -12.24 -5.53 -12.64
C PHE A 154 -11.79 -6.06 -11.28
N ALA A 155 -11.96 -7.36 -11.02
CA ALA A 155 -11.50 -7.97 -9.78
C ALA A 155 -10.01 -7.74 -9.53
N LYS A 156 -9.18 -7.99 -10.54
CA LYS A 156 -7.73 -7.75 -10.49
C LYS A 156 -7.38 -6.29 -10.19
N LYS A 157 -8.02 -5.33 -10.85
CA LYS A 157 -7.82 -3.88 -10.61
C LYS A 157 -8.13 -3.50 -9.18
N LEU A 158 -9.26 -3.97 -8.67
CA LEU A 158 -9.77 -3.58 -7.36
C LEU A 158 -9.04 -4.22 -6.17
N LEU A 159 -8.18 -5.24 -6.39
CA LEU A 159 -7.24 -5.74 -5.39
C LEU A 159 -6.27 -4.67 -4.88
N PHE A 160 -6.06 -3.63 -5.66
CA PHE A 160 -5.18 -2.52 -5.28
C PHE A 160 -5.88 -1.42 -4.47
N ALA A 161 -7.16 -1.57 -4.12
CA ALA A 161 -7.91 -0.51 -3.44
C ALA A 161 -7.25 -0.06 -2.13
N ASP A 162 -6.74 -0.99 -1.32
CA ASP A 162 -6.02 -0.69 -0.09
C ASP A 162 -4.69 0.03 -0.35
N PRO A 163 -3.71 -0.52 -1.07
CA PRO A 163 -2.43 0.14 -1.28
C PRO A 163 -2.55 1.45 -2.10
N TYR A 164 -3.51 1.53 -3.02
CA TYR A 164 -3.75 2.77 -3.76
C TYR A 164 -4.38 3.86 -2.87
N GLY A 165 -5.31 3.48 -1.99
CA GLY A 165 -5.89 4.37 -0.98
C GLY A 165 -4.84 4.97 -0.06
N CYS A 166 -3.84 4.18 0.35
CA CYS A 166 -2.67 4.68 1.08
C CYS A 166 -1.94 5.78 0.28
N MET A 167 -1.75 5.60 -1.02
CA MET A 167 -1.03 6.58 -1.85
C MET A 167 -1.84 7.84 -2.12
N VAL A 168 -3.16 7.73 -2.25
CA VAL A 168 -4.05 8.90 -2.31
C VAL A 168 -3.89 9.75 -1.06
N PHE A 169 -3.93 9.14 0.12
CA PHE A 169 -3.71 9.83 1.39
C PHE A 169 -2.31 10.44 1.50
N GLN A 170 -1.27 9.71 1.08
CA GLN A 170 0.11 10.22 1.09
C GLN A 170 0.26 11.46 0.21
N LEU A 171 -0.33 11.46 -0.99
CA LEU A 171 -0.28 12.62 -1.89
C LEU A 171 -0.91 13.85 -1.22
N GLU A 172 -2.12 13.71 -0.67
CA GLU A 172 -2.81 14.80 0.02
C GLU A 172 -2.00 15.34 1.22
N ARG A 173 -1.43 14.44 2.02
CA ARG A 173 -0.56 14.83 3.15
C ARG A 173 0.68 15.59 2.70
N MET A 174 1.33 15.16 1.62
CA MET A 174 2.50 15.84 1.08
C MET A 174 2.14 17.22 0.53
N GLU A 175 1.01 17.35 -0.15
CA GLU A 175 0.50 18.62 -0.65
C GLU A 175 0.24 19.62 0.49
N ASP A 176 -0.46 19.18 1.54
CA ASP A 176 -0.83 20.02 2.68
C ASP A 176 0.40 20.49 3.46
N ILE A 177 1.27 19.55 3.86
CA ILE A 177 2.45 19.85 4.66
C ILE A 177 3.48 20.64 3.83
N GLY A 178 3.74 20.22 2.59
CA GLY A 178 4.70 20.87 1.72
C GLY A 178 4.28 22.29 1.35
N SER A 179 2.99 22.52 1.08
CA SER A 179 2.48 23.86 0.83
C SER A 179 2.56 24.75 2.06
N ALA A 180 2.21 24.24 3.24
CA ALA A 180 2.32 24.97 4.51
C ALA A 180 3.77 25.29 4.88
N HIS A 181 4.73 24.45 4.51
CA HIS A 181 6.14 24.68 4.75
C HIS A 181 6.74 25.71 3.79
N ASN A 182 6.44 25.59 2.51
CA ASN A 182 7.14 26.31 1.45
C ASN A 182 6.49 27.63 1.02
N PHE A 183 5.27 27.96 1.49
CA PHE A 183 4.55 29.15 0.98
C PHE A 183 5.31 30.48 1.18
N ARG A 184 6.02 30.64 2.30
CA ARG A 184 6.80 31.85 2.56
C ARG A 184 7.99 31.98 1.62
N VAL A 185 8.60 30.87 1.22
CA VAL A 185 9.67 30.84 0.21
C VAL A 185 9.13 31.31 -1.13
N GLU A 186 7.97 30.81 -1.52
CA GLU A 186 7.31 31.21 -2.78
C GLU A 186 6.83 32.67 -2.74
N MET A 187 6.30 33.13 -1.61
CA MET A 187 5.99 34.56 -1.43
C MET A 187 7.22 35.46 -1.66
N ALA A 188 8.35 35.08 -1.08
CA ALA A 188 9.59 35.87 -1.22
C ALA A 188 10.12 35.85 -2.67
N LYS A 189 10.12 34.68 -3.34
CA LYS A 189 10.57 34.54 -4.74
C LYS A 189 9.71 35.37 -5.71
N HIS A 190 8.39 35.29 -5.55
CA HIS A 190 7.42 35.84 -6.49
C HIS A 190 6.83 37.18 -6.06
N LYS A 191 7.22 37.69 -4.88
CA LYS A 191 6.72 38.97 -4.29
C LYS A 191 5.18 39.02 -4.25
N CYS A 192 4.56 37.92 -3.83
CA CYS A 192 3.10 37.72 -3.81
C CYS A 192 2.55 37.64 -2.37
N GLY A 193 1.23 37.65 -2.23
CA GLY A 193 0.54 37.44 -0.97
C GLY A 193 0.52 35.94 -0.53
N GLU A 194 0.00 35.68 0.68
CA GLU A 194 0.01 34.34 1.27
C GLU A 194 -0.77 33.30 0.46
N GLU A 195 -1.97 33.65 -0.01
CA GLU A 195 -2.81 32.75 -0.80
C GLU A 195 -2.09 32.28 -2.06
N GLU A 196 -1.52 33.20 -2.82
CA GLU A 196 -0.73 32.89 -4.00
C GLU A 196 0.54 32.13 -3.66
N GLY A 197 1.22 32.47 -2.55
CA GLY A 197 2.37 31.73 -2.06
C GLY A 197 2.04 30.26 -1.77
N ARG A 198 0.90 29.98 -1.14
CA ARG A 198 0.41 28.61 -0.88
C ARG A 198 0.09 27.87 -2.17
N ARG A 199 -0.57 28.54 -3.11
CA ARG A 199 -0.90 27.97 -4.42
C ARG A 199 0.37 27.58 -5.19
N LEU A 200 1.37 28.44 -5.20
CA LEU A 200 2.65 28.19 -5.85
C LEU A 200 3.43 27.07 -5.16
N ALA A 201 3.46 27.05 -3.82
CA ALA A 201 4.12 26.00 -3.05
C ALA A 201 3.50 24.64 -3.35
N LYS A 202 2.18 24.53 -3.41
CA LYS A 202 1.48 23.30 -3.81
C LYS A 202 1.83 22.90 -5.25
N LYS A 203 1.85 23.87 -6.18
CA LYS A 203 2.19 23.63 -7.59
C LYS A 203 3.60 23.06 -7.77
N HIS A 204 4.58 23.55 -7.01
CA HIS A 204 6.00 23.25 -7.20
C HIS A 204 6.55 22.12 -6.32
N ILE A 205 5.72 21.51 -5.46
CA ILE A 205 6.17 20.50 -4.51
C ILE A 205 6.76 19.26 -5.20
N PHE A 206 6.23 18.86 -6.35
CA PHE A 206 6.66 17.70 -7.11
C PHE A 206 7.44 18.00 -8.38
N ASP A 207 7.91 19.25 -8.57
CA ASP A 207 8.64 19.65 -9.79
C ASP A 207 9.76 18.67 -10.14
N ARG A 208 10.53 18.23 -9.14
CA ARG A 208 11.56 17.21 -9.26
C ARG A 208 11.41 16.16 -8.17
N THR A 209 10.95 15.00 -8.57
CA THR A 209 10.57 13.92 -7.65
C THR A 209 11.46 12.70 -7.85
N VAL A 210 12.03 12.21 -6.76
CA VAL A 210 12.70 10.90 -6.70
C VAL A 210 11.78 9.90 -6.01
N ILE A 211 11.59 8.75 -6.62
CA ILE A 211 10.89 7.60 -6.02
C ILE A 211 11.90 6.47 -5.85
N PHE A 212 12.32 6.23 -4.63
CA PHE A 212 13.30 5.20 -4.31
C PHE A 212 12.57 3.90 -3.92
N GLY A 213 12.44 3.01 -4.89
CA GLY A 213 11.67 1.77 -4.85
C GLY A 213 10.66 1.68 -6.00
N MET A 214 10.65 0.55 -6.71
CA MET A 214 9.80 0.30 -7.87
C MET A 214 8.88 -0.90 -7.63
N GLY A 215 8.27 -0.95 -6.45
CA GLY A 215 7.16 -1.84 -6.15
C GLY A 215 5.82 -1.19 -6.46
N THR A 216 4.75 -1.86 -6.10
CA THR A 216 3.36 -1.40 -6.25
C THR A 216 3.16 0.01 -5.66
N THR A 217 3.65 0.25 -4.45
CA THR A 217 3.57 1.55 -3.77
C THR A 217 4.26 2.67 -4.55
N GLY A 218 5.51 2.42 -5.01
CA GLY A 218 6.25 3.40 -5.81
C GLY A 218 5.56 3.72 -7.13
N MET A 219 5.01 2.71 -7.79
CA MET A 219 4.26 2.87 -9.03
C MET A 219 3.01 3.73 -8.81
N PHE A 220 2.21 3.44 -7.79
CA PHE A 220 0.96 4.17 -7.54
C PHE A 220 1.18 5.62 -7.16
N ILE A 221 2.16 5.90 -6.30
CA ILE A 221 2.45 7.31 -5.97
C ILE A 221 3.02 8.06 -7.18
N GLY A 222 3.85 7.40 -8.01
CA GLY A 222 4.35 7.97 -9.25
C GLY A 222 3.24 8.28 -10.26
N ASP A 223 2.28 7.37 -10.41
CA ASP A 223 1.10 7.56 -11.25
C ASP A 223 0.22 8.71 -10.75
N LEU A 224 -0.10 8.75 -9.46
CA LEU A 224 -0.86 9.85 -8.85
C LEU A 224 -0.17 11.21 -9.01
N ILE A 225 1.16 11.27 -8.83
CA ILE A 225 1.93 12.50 -9.07
C ILE A 225 1.82 12.89 -10.55
N ARG A 226 1.99 11.93 -11.48
CA ARG A 226 1.89 12.22 -12.92
C ARG A 226 0.52 12.73 -13.33
N GLN A 227 -0.57 12.15 -12.78
CA GLN A 227 -1.94 12.57 -13.06
C GLN A 227 -2.23 13.99 -12.56
N ASN A 228 -1.75 14.35 -11.37
CA ASN A 228 -2.02 15.65 -10.74
C ASN A 228 -0.98 16.73 -11.12
N TYR A 229 0.24 16.33 -11.46
CA TYR A 229 1.39 17.18 -11.80
C TYR A 229 2.04 16.68 -13.10
N PRO A 230 1.40 16.90 -14.26
CA PRO A 230 1.85 16.34 -15.54
C PRO A 230 3.26 16.79 -15.95
N GLU A 231 3.71 17.97 -15.49
CA GLU A 231 5.04 18.53 -15.77
C GLU A 231 6.13 18.07 -14.80
N ALA A 232 5.80 17.24 -13.78
CA ALA A 232 6.77 16.78 -12.80
C ALA A 232 7.88 15.93 -13.46
N GLU A 233 9.14 16.24 -13.16
CA GLU A 233 10.28 15.39 -13.51
C GLU A 233 10.39 14.26 -12.47
N ILE A 234 10.07 13.04 -12.88
CA ILE A 234 10.06 11.87 -11.99
C ILE A 234 11.21 10.94 -12.34
N VAL A 235 12.01 10.56 -11.35
CA VAL A 235 13.08 9.56 -11.46
C VAL A 235 12.80 8.42 -10.49
N PHE A 236 12.63 7.21 -11.02
CA PHE A 236 12.63 5.98 -10.21
C PHE A 236 14.05 5.49 -9.97
N VAL A 237 14.27 4.98 -8.77
CA VAL A 237 15.54 4.34 -8.37
C VAL A 237 15.24 2.94 -7.85
N ALA A 238 15.80 1.90 -8.48
CA ALA A 238 15.63 0.50 -8.04
C ALA A 238 16.80 -0.38 -8.47
N ARG A 239 16.83 -1.62 -7.94
CA ARG A 239 17.92 -2.58 -8.21
C ARG A 239 17.75 -3.33 -9.54
N SER A 240 16.53 -3.50 -10.00
CA SER A 240 16.24 -4.28 -11.23
C SER A 240 16.89 -3.65 -12.46
N GLU A 241 17.22 -4.47 -13.45
CA GLU A 241 17.66 -3.98 -14.76
C GLU A 241 16.51 -3.26 -15.47
N GLU A 242 16.86 -2.20 -16.23
CA GLU A 242 15.86 -1.34 -16.87
C GLU A 242 15.00 -2.08 -17.91
N ASP A 243 15.57 -3.08 -18.57
CA ASP A 243 14.90 -3.88 -19.61
C ASP A 243 13.87 -4.90 -19.10
N LYS A 244 13.79 -5.09 -17.78
CA LYS A 244 12.81 -6.02 -17.21
C LYS A 244 11.38 -5.55 -17.48
N PRO A 245 10.45 -6.45 -17.86
CA PRO A 245 9.06 -6.10 -18.20
C PRO A 245 8.37 -5.26 -17.12
N LYS A 246 8.55 -5.62 -15.87
CA LYS A 246 8.03 -4.87 -14.70
C LYS A 246 8.52 -3.43 -14.67
N VAL A 247 9.82 -3.20 -14.92
CA VAL A 247 10.42 -1.87 -14.94
C VAL A 247 9.88 -1.06 -16.09
N GLN A 248 9.86 -1.67 -17.28
CA GLN A 248 9.32 -1.03 -18.48
C GLN A 248 7.84 -0.66 -18.34
N PHE A 249 7.04 -1.54 -17.76
CA PHE A 249 5.64 -1.23 -17.48
C PHE A 249 5.51 0.05 -16.63
N VAL A 250 6.20 0.12 -15.48
CA VAL A 250 6.13 1.28 -14.58
C VAL A 250 6.62 2.55 -15.27
N LEU A 251 7.75 2.49 -15.98
CA LEU A 251 8.32 3.66 -16.65
C LEU A 251 7.41 4.19 -17.75
N ASN A 252 6.84 3.31 -18.54
CA ASN A 252 5.93 3.69 -19.62
C ASN A 252 4.60 4.23 -19.09
N HIS A 253 4.07 3.63 -18.02
CA HIS A 253 2.82 4.04 -17.39
C HIS A 253 2.95 5.41 -16.72
N VAL A 254 4.00 5.62 -15.92
CA VAL A 254 4.24 6.87 -15.20
C VAL A 254 4.92 7.93 -16.09
N LYS A 255 5.50 7.56 -17.22
CA LYS A 255 6.34 8.41 -18.08
C LYS A 255 7.49 9.01 -17.28
N ALA A 256 8.26 8.15 -16.62
CA ALA A 256 9.34 8.51 -15.71
C ALA A 256 10.71 8.11 -16.27
N LYS A 257 11.76 8.74 -15.73
CA LYS A 257 13.16 8.37 -15.95
C LYS A 257 13.58 7.29 -14.95
N TYR A 258 14.69 6.61 -15.21
CA TYR A 258 15.19 5.52 -14.37
C TYR A 258 16.67 5.65 -14.04
N VAL A 259 17.02 5.27 -12.81
CA VAL A 259 18.41 5.05 -12.37
C VAL A 259 18.47 3.69 -11.67
N GLN A 260 19.24 2.76 -12.22
CA GLN A 260 19.50 1.49 -11.55
C GLN A 260 20.46 1.72 -10.36
N SER A 261 20.12 1.20 -9.19
CA SER A 261 20.92 1.40 -7.96
C SER A 261 22.09 0.43 -7.82
N CYS A 262 22.85 0.19 -8.89
CA CYS A 262 24.00 -0.73 -8.96
C CYS A 262 25.33 0.03 -9.11
N PHE A 263 25.59 0.96 -8.21
CA PHE A 263 26.82 1.76 -8.23
C PHE A 263 27.84 1.29 -7.16
N ASP A 264 29.13 1.53 -7.44
CA ASP A 264 30.21 1.18 -6.51
C ASP A 264 30.17 1.99 -5.20
N SER A 265 29.47 3.14 -5.20
CA SER A 265 29.28 3.99 -4.03
C SER A 265 27.96 4.73 -4.06
N ASN A 266 27.46 5.07 -2.85
CA ASN A 266 26.25 5.88 -2.69
C ASN A 266 26.42 7.30 -3.26
N GLU A 267 27.65 7.85 -3.28
CA GLU A 267 27.94 9.16 -3.86
C GLU A 267 27.71 9.14 -5.39
N LYS A 268 28.25 8.14 -6.08
CA LYS A 268 28.04 7.97 -7.53
C LYS A 268 26.55 7.77 -7.87
N LEU A 269 25.83 6.99 -7.06
CA LEU A 269 24.39 6.83 -7.21
C LEU A 269 23.66 8.17 -7.05
N ALA A 270 24.00 8.95 -6.04
CA ALA A 270 23.39 10.26 -5.80
C ALA A 270 23.67 11.24 -6.95
N ASP A 271 24.87 11.22 -7.51
CA ASP A 271 25.22 12.06 -8.66
C ASP A 271 24.46 11.66 -9.92
N ALA A 272 24.34 10.36 -10.19
CA ALA A 272 23.54 9.85 -11.30
C ALA A 272 22.05 10.23 -11.16
N ILE A 273 21.50 10.19 -9.95
CA ILE A 273 20.12 10.63 -9.70
C ILE A 273 19.98 12.13 -9.97
N LYS A 274 20.88 12.97 -9.46
CA LYS A 274 20.85 14.43 -9.67
C LYS A 274 20.99 14.79 -11.14
N GLU A 275 21.89 14.13 -11.86
CA GLU A 275 22.07 14.30 -13.30
C GLU A 275 20.78 13.95 -14.07
N LYS A 276 20.21 12.78 -13.80
CA LYS A 276 19.00 12.31 -14.47
C LYS A 276 17.78 13.19 -14.19
N LEU A 277 17.71 13.77 -12.97
CA LEU A 277 16.65 14.65 -12.51
C LEU A 277 16.83 16.12 -12.98
N GLY A 278 18.05 16.49 -13.42
CA GLY A 278 18.38 17.85 -13.77
C GLY A 278 18.61 18.76 -12.55
N GLY A 279 19.06 18.21 -11.43
CA GLY A 279 19.32 18.93 -10.18
C GLY A 279 18.87 18.19 -8.93
N THR A 280 18.73 18.91 -7.82
CA THR A 280 18.24 18.34 -6.57
C THR A 280 16.73 18.16 -6.57
N ALA A 281 16.24 17.15 -5.86
CA ALA A 281 14.83 16.87 -5.73
C ALA A 281 14.10 17.93 -4.86
N THR A 282 12.87 18.26 -5.22
CA THR A 282 11.92 18.96 -4.35
C THR A 282 11.21 17.99 -3.42
N THR A 283 10.95 16.78 -3.91
CA THR A 283 10.37 15.68 -3.12
C THR A 283 11.15 14.38 -3.34
N PHE A 284 11.38 13.66 -2.25
CA PHE A 284 12.02 12.34 -2.25
C PHE A 284 11.12 11.34 -1.51
N LEU A 285 10.73 10.27 -2.18
CA LEU A 285 9.84 9.22 -1.68
C LEU A 285 10.65 7.96 -1.40
N GLY A 286 10.84 7.62 -0.13
CA GLY A 286 11.47 6.38 0.31
C GLY A 286 10.41 5.30 0.48
N VAL A 287 10.31 4.38 -0.48
CA VAL A 287 9.31 3.31 -0.52
C VAL A 287 9.92 1.92 -0.70
N SER A 288 11.24 1.82 -0.61
CA SER A 288 11.96 0.55 -0.79
C SER A 288 12.23 -0.21 0.51
N GLY A 289 12.17 0.47 1.64
CA GLY A 289 12.63 -0.07 2.94
C GLY A 289 14.15 -0.22 3.05
N SER A 290 14.90 0.36 2.12
CA SER A 290 16.36 0.28 2.12
C SER A 290 16.98 1.37 2.98
N ASN A 291 18.00 1.00 3.79
CA ASN A 291 18.76 1.96 4.61
C ASN A 291 19.45 3.06 3.81
N ILE A 292 19.83 2.77 2.55
CA ILE A 292 20.59 3.72 1.74
C ILE A 292 19.72 4.89 1.24
N GLU A 293 18.40 4.77 1.18
CA GLU A 293 17.53 5.85 0.67
C GLU A 293 17.66 7.13 1.50
N HIS A 294 17.81 7.01 2.82
CA HIS A 294 18.00 8.16 3.71
C HIS A 294 19.38 8.82 3.49
N GLU A 295 20.43 7.99 3.32
CA GLU A 295 21.77 8.52 3.02
C GLU A 295 21.77 9.25 1.69
N ILE A 296 21.16 8.67 0.65
CA ILE A 296 21.06 9.28 -0.67
C ILE A 296 20.32 10.63 -0.59
N ALA A 297 19.20 10.66 0.09
CA ALA A 297 18.40 11.88 0.23
C ALA A 297 19.14 13.00 0.96
N PHE A 298 19.69 12.70 2.14
CA PHE A 298 20.19 13.72 3.06
C PHE A 298 21.71 13.89 3.01
N ARG A 299 22.47 12.82 3.22
CA ARG A 299 23.94 12.89 3.31
C ARG A 299 24.56 13.23 1.97
N TYR A 300 24.11 12.59 0.90
CA TYR A 300 24.60 12.86 -0.46
C TYR A 300 23.80 13.95 -1.19
N GLY A 301 22.84 14.56 -0.51
CA GLY A 301 22.19 15.81 -0.91
C GLY A 301 21.36 15.71 -2.18
N VAL A 302 20.75 14.58 -2.45
CA VAL A 302 19.77 14.48 -3.54
C VAL A 302 18.54 15.32 -3.24
N LEU A 303 18.09 15.34 -1.98
CA LEU A 303 17.03 16.24 -1.55
C LEU A 303 17.54 17.66 -1.39
N GLY A 304 16.92 18.61 -2.09
CA GLY A 304 17.30 20.02 -2.11
C GLY A 304 16.90 20.80 -0.86
N ASN A 305 17.18 22.11 -0.87
CA ASN A 305 16.69 23.03 0.16
C ASN A 305 15.17 23.08 0.16
N ASN A 306 14.57 23.18 1.34
CA ASN A 306 13.13 23.16 1.58
C ASN A 306 12.43 21.90 1.01
N GLY A 307 13.21 20.85 0.76
CA GLY A 307 12.70 19.59 0.19
C GLY A 307 11.90 18.77 1.19
N LEU A 308 10.98 17.99 0.67
CA LEU A 308 10.15 17.06 1.43
C LEU A 308 10.61 15.62 1.20
N TYR A 309 10.94 14.92 2.31
CA TYR A 309 11.17 13.48 2.31
C TYR A 309 9.96 12.76 2.89
N ASN A 310 9.37 11.85 2.12
CA ASN A 310 8.31 10.99 2.61
C ASN A 310 8.84 9.56 2.77
N SER A 311 8.81 9.03 4.00
CA SER A 311 9.12 7.64 4.30
C SER A 311 7.81 6.86 4.48
N PHE A 312 7.53 5.99 3.51
CA PHE A 312 6.34 5.13 3.57
C PHE A 312 6.70 3.67 3.89
N SER A 313 7.97 3.30 3.80
CA SER A 313 8.39 1.92 4.08
C SER A 313 8.60 1.68 5.57
N LEU A 314 8.23 0.50 6.04
CA LEU A 314 8.61 -0.03 7.35
C LEU A 314 10.08 -0.51 7.27
N GLY A 315 10.99 0.45 7.24
CA GLY A 315 12.42 0.18 7.15
C GLY A 315 13.06 -0.07 8.51
N PRO A 316 14.31 -0.58 8.51
CA PRO A 316 15.08 -0.73 9.74
C PRO A 316 15.42 0.63 10.36
N GLN A 317 15.91 0.62 11.61
CA GLN A 317 16.37 1.83 12.26
C GLN A 317 17.51 2.48 11.50
N VAL A 318 17.39 3.76 11.19
CA VAL A 318 18.43 4.56 10.54
C VAL A 318 19.00 5.60 11.49
N LYS A 319 20.33 5.78 11.46
CA LYS A 319 20.99 6.89 12.15
C LYS A 319 20.90 8.13 11.27
N PHE A 320 20.53 9.23 11.86
CA PHE A 320 20.24 10.48 11.17
C PHE A 320 21.17 11.60 11.64
N ASP A 321 21.88 12.26 10.71
CA ASP A 321 22.61 13.48 10.99
C ASP A 321 21.66 14.68 10.83
N THR A 322 21.29 15.31 11.94
CA THR A 322 20.31 16.40 11.96
C THR A 322 20.86 17.74 11.46
N MET A 323 22.18 17.92 11.44
CA MET A 323 22.76 19.22 11.10
C MET A 323 22.57 19.59 9.61
N PRO A 324 22.94 18.76 8.64
CA PRO A 324 22.67 19.05 7.22
C PRO A 324 21.19 19.23 6.92
N PHE A 325 20.33 18.46 7.59
CA PHE A 325 18.90 18.54 7.49
C PHE A 325 18.36 19.91 7.95
N GLY A 326 18.78 20.38 9.12
CA GLY A 326 18.36 21.68 9.67
C GLY A 326 18.81 22.87 8.80
N PHE A 327 20.06 22.86 8.31
CA PHE A 327 20.56 23.92 7.45
C PHE A 327 19.83 24.03 6.10
N LYS A 328 19.30 22.93 5.59
CA LYS A 328 18.55 22.92 4.34
C LYS A 328 17.05 23.14 4.52
N ASN A 329 16.59 23.34 5.77
CA ASN A 329 15.16 23.51 6.08
C ASN A 329 14.29 22.42 5.42
N GLN A 330 14.69 21.15 5.57
CA GLN A 330 14.01 20.01 4.98
C GLN A 330 12.94 19.47 5.92
N ILE A 331 11.93 18.77 5.39
CA ILE A 331 10.90 18.08 6.16
C ILE A 331 11.03 16.58 5.99
N ILE A 332 10.79 15.83 7.06
CA ILE A 332 10.50 14.40 7.03
C ILE A 332 9.03 14.20 7.37
N LEU A 333 8.33 13.53 6.47
CA LEU A 333 6.97 13.07 6.65
C LEU A 333 6.97 11.55 6.65
N SER A 334 6.28 10.95 7.60
CA SER A 334 5.93 9.53 7.55
C SER A 334 4.45 9.41 7.90
N SER A 335 3.74 8.63 7.13
CA SER A 335 2.33 8.34 7.35
C SER A 335 1.99 7.03 6.69
N ILE A 336 1.15 6.25 7.34
CA ILE A 336 0.60 4.99 6.82
C ILE A 336 -0.92 5.04 6.96
N ASN A 337 -1.60 4.08 6.35
CA ASN A 337 -3.06 3.99 6.36
C ASN A 337 -3.74 5.12 5.56
N PHE A 338 -5.06 5.20 5.69
CA PHE A 338 -5.91 6.15 4.98
C PHE A 338 -7.32 6.12 5.59
N ARG A 339 -8.17 7.09 5.23
CA ARG A 339 -9.59 7.09 5.59
C ARG A 339 -10.42 6.47 4.47
N GLN A 340 -11.68 6.17 4.76
CA GLN A 340 -12.62 5.58 3.79
C GLN A 340 -12.69 6.37 2.47
N GLU A 341 -12.75 7.70 2.54
CA GLU A 341 -12.80 8.56 1.34
C GLU A 341 -11.63 8.35 0.37
N HIS A 342 -10.45 8.03 0.88
CA HIS A 342 -9.27 7.74 0.04
C HIS A 342 -9.41 6.40 -0.68
N MET A 343 -9.98 5.38 -0.01
CA MET A 343 -10.26 4.10 -0.63
C MET A 343 -11.36 4.19 -1.68
N GLU A 344 -12.43 4.95 -1.40
CA GLU A 344 -13.49 5.21 -2.38
C GLU A 344 -12.96 5.91 -3.63
N LYS A 345 -12.09 6.91 -3.44
CA LYS A 345 -11.38 7.58 -4.54
C LYS A 345 -10.46 6.62 -5.30
N ALA A 346 -9.72 5.78 -4.58
CA ALA A 346 -8.88 4.74 -5.19
C ALA A 346 -9.70 3.78 -6.05
N ILE A 347 -10.82 3.28 -5.55
CA ILE A 347 -11.74 2.39 -6.28
C ILE A 347 -12.18 3.02 -7.61
N GLN A 348 -12.56 4.30 -7.62
CA GLN A 348 -12.99 5.02 -8.83
C GLN A 348 -11.87 5.19 -9.86
N ILE A 349 -10.63 5.40 -9.41
CA ILE A 349 -9.45 5.52 -10.28
C ILE A 349 -9.10 4.15 -10.86
N LEU A 350 -9.03 3.14 -10.00
CA LEU A 350 -8.63 1.78 -10.36
C LEU A 350 -9.60 1.14 -11.37
N ALA A 351 -10.89 1.39 -11.25
CA ALA A 351 -11.89 0.90 -12.19
C ALA A 351 -11.60 1.33 -13.65
N LYS A 352 -10.92 2.45 -13.85
CA LYS A 352 -10.57 3.01 -15.17
C LYS A 352 -9.13 2.72 -15.60
N SER A 353 -8.35 2.06 -14.76
CA SER A 353 -6.93 1.74 -15.01
C SER A 353 -6.75 0.47 -15.84
N SER A 354 -5.51 0.19 -16.24
CA SER A 354 -5.06 -1.08 -16.84
C SER A 354 -4.25 -1.94 -15.87
N TYR A 355 -4.42 -1.75 -14.57
CA TYR A 355 -3.62 -2.46 -13.56
C TYR A 355 -3.93 -3.96 -13.43
N ASP A 356 -4.99 -4.46 -14.04
CA ASP A 356 -5.22 -5.89 -14.21
C ASP A 356 -4.09 -6.62 -14.95
N GLU A 357 -3.38 -5.93 -15.86
CA GLU A 357 -2.25 -6.48 -16.62
C GLU A 357 -1.04 -6.87 -15.75
N ILE A 358 -0.91 -6.29 -14.56
CA ILE A 358 0.21 -6.55 -13.64
C ILE A 358 -0.14 -7.52 -12.50
N VAL A 359 -1.34 -8.09 -12.52
CA VAL A 359 -1.79 -9.08 -11.54
C VAL A 359 -1.67 -10.47 -12.13
N GLU A 360 -0.79 -11.28 -11.56
CA GLU A 360 -0.69 -12.70 -11.88
C GLU A 360 -1.51 -13.53 -10.88
N LEU A 361 -2.17 -14.55 -11.39
CA LEU A 361 -2.95 -15.46 -10.57
C LEU A 361 -2.09 -16.68 -10.22
N ILE A 362 -2.18 -17.12 -8.98
CA ILE A 362 -1.71 -18.42 -8.52
C ILE A 362 -2.92 -19.31 -8.29
N ASP A 363 -2.78 -20.59 -8.64
CA ASP A 363 -3.81 -21.60 -8.39
C ASP A 363 -4.07 -21.79 -6.88
N LYS A 364 -5.34 -21.92 -6.48
CA LYS A 364 -5.72 -22.07 -5.08
C LYS A 364 -5.17 -23.37 -4.46
N GLU A 365 -5.21 -24.48 -5.18
CA GLU A 365 -4.72 -25.78 -4.68
C GLU A 365 -3.19 -25.73 -4.53
N GLU A 366 -2.50 -25.10 -5.49
CA GLU A 366 -1.07 -24.85 -5.42
C GLU A 366 -0.71 -24.03 -4.19
N PHE A 367 -1.39 -22.88 -3.98
CA PHE A 367 -1.16 -22.03 -2.80
C PHE A 367 -1.45 -22.75 -1.49
N THR A 368 -2.58 -23.45 -1.39
CA THR A 368 -3.01 -24.09 -0.14
C THR A 368 -2.29 -25.37 0.20
N SER A 369 -1.63 -26.03 -0.78
CA SER A 369 -0.83 -27.23 -0.56
C SER A 369 0.43 -26.96 0.26
N ASP A 370 1.12 -25.86 -0.02
CA ASP A 370 2.27 -25.36 0.76
C ASP A 370 2.31 -23.83 0.74
N PRO A 371 1.56 -23.17 1.65
CA PRO A 371 1.48 -21.71 1.68
C PRO A 371 2.82 -21.02 1.91
N ILE A 372 3.74 -21.63 2.67
CA ILE A 372 5.06 -21.05 2.96
C ILE A 372 5.92 -21.05 1.71
N ASP A 373 5.97 -22.17 0.99
CA ASP A 373 6.72 -22.29 -0.27
C ASP A 373 6.19 -21.28 -1.31
N ALA A 374 4.86 -21.18 -1.45
CA ALA A 374 4.23 -20.24 -2.34
C ALA A 374 4.63 -18.78 -2.02
N TYR A 375 4.61 -18.38 -0.75
CA TYR A 375 5.07 -17.06 -0.34
C TYR A 375 6.54 -16.80 -0.64
N CYS A 376 7.43 -17.73 -0.26
CA CYS A 376 8.87 -17.53 -0.36
C CYS A 376 9.37 -17.59 -1.80
N ASN A 377 8.87 -18.54 -2.60
CA ASN A 377 9.47 -18.90 -3.87
C ASN A 377 8.71 -18.37 -5.10
N LYS A 378 7.43 -17.98 -4.95
CA LYS A 378 6.62 -17.47 -6.07
C LYS A 378 6.20 -16.02 -5.87
N ILE A 379 5.64 -15.68 -4.71
CA ILE A 379 5.00 -14.38 -4.47
C ILE A 379 6.04 -13.29 -4.15
N TYR A 380 7.08 -13.61 -3.38
CA TYR A 380 8.09 -12.64 -2.93
C TYR A 380 9.51 -12.96 -3.41
N SER A 381 9.65 -13.81 -4.42
CA SER A 381 10.94 -14.12 -5.01
C SER A 381 11.51 -12.98 -5.87
N ALA A 382 12.81 -13.08 -6.17
CA ALA A 382 13.42 -12.20 -7.14
C ALA A 382 12.80 -12.45 -8.52
N GLY A 383 12.19 -11.43 -9.12
CA GLY A 383 11.47 -11.56 -10.39
C GLY A 383 9.97 -11.79 -10.26
N ALA A 384 9.44 -11.89 -9.06
CA ALA A 384 8.00 -11.97 -8.82
C ALA A 384 7.23 -10.80 -9.48
N PRO A 385 5.97 -11.02 -9.87
CA PRO A 385 5.11 -9.99 -10.43
C PRO A 385 4.92 -8.82 -9.47
N LEU A 386 4.38 -7.72 -9.98
CA LEU A 386 4.04 -6.56 -9.14
C LEU A 386 2.94 -6.90 -8.13
N LYS A 387 2.03 -7.78 -8.51
CA LYS A 387 0.96 -8.29 -7.66
C LYS A 387 0.66 -9.74 -8.00
N THR A 388 0.49 -10.54 -6.96
CA THR A 388 -0.04 -11.90 -7.08
C THR A 388 -1.38 -11.97 -6.36
N ALA A 389 -2.31 -12.77 -6.88
CA ALA A 389 -3.61 -13.00 -6.28
C ALA A 389 -4.06 -14.45 -6.47
N VAL A 390 -5.02 -14.87 -5.66
CA VAL A 390 -5.68 -16.17 -5.80
C VAL A 390 -7.19 -15.97 -5.93
N ILE A 391 -7.81 -16.63 -6.91
CA ILE A 391 -9.27 -16.77 -6.96
C ILE A 391 -9.65 -17.77 -5.88
N TRP A 392 -10.33 -17.27 -4.84
CA TRP A 392 -10.73 -18.13 -3.73
C TRP A 392 -12.01 -18.90 -4.00
N ASN A 393 -12.90 -18.32 -4.83
CA ASN A 393 -14.17 -18.92 -5.17
C ASN A 393 -14.58 -18.62 -6.64
N GLU A 394 -14.27 -19.55 -7.54
CA GLU A 394 -14.46 -19.41 -8.98
C GLU A 394 -15.95 -19.25 -9.40
N LYS A 395 -16.90 -19.75 -8.57
CA LYS A 395 -18.34 -19.64 -8.89
C LYS A 395 -18.80 -18.19 -9.12
N TYR A 396 -18.07 -17.22 -8.55
CA TYR A 396 -18.38 -15.79 -8.59
C TYR A 396 -17.64 -15.02 -9.68
N ILE A 397 -16.69 -15.63 -10.37
CA ILE A 397 -15.85 -14.98 -11.38
C ILE A 397 -16.37 -15.26 -12.79
N ASN A 398 -16.36 -14.22 -13.63
CA ASN A 398 -16.52 -14.32 -15.07
C ASN A 398 -15.16 -14.12 -15.74
N GLU A 399 -14.65 -15.16 -16.39
CA GLU A 399 -13.37 -15.16 -17.09
C GLU A 399 -13.47 -14.69 -18.56
N GLU A 400 -14.71 -14.62 -19.09
CA GLU A 400 -14.97 -14.24 -20.49
C GLU A 400 -14.93 -12.70 -20.64
N GLU A 401 -13.70 -12.12 -20.69
CA GLU A 401 -13.47 -10.75 -21.25
C GLU A 401 -12.09 -10.63 -21.85
#